data_b0b3e1cfd1895efbdc183453608ef3a0
#
_entry.id   b0b3e1cfd1895efbdc183453608ef3a0
#
_cell.length_a   1.000
_cell.length_b   1.000
_cell.length_c   1.000
_cell.angle_alpha   90.00
_cell.angle_beta   90.00
_cell.angle_gamma   90.00
#
_symmetry.space_group_name_H-M   'P 1'
#
loop_
_entity.id
_entity.type
_entity.pdbx_description
1 polymer ?
#
loop_
_entity_poly.entity_id
_entity_poly.type
_entity_poly.pdbx_seq_one_letter_code
_entity_poly.pdbx_strand_id
1 'polypeptide(L)'
;MKALVVAALLVATVPAGDPPAGMASAIFAGGCFWSMEHVFDEIPGVQSVTAGYTGGKTKSPSYQLVEMGVTGHVEAVRVVYDPAQVPYETLLNAYWRNTDPTEGAGQFCDFGSQYRPIIFYADEAQHQKADASKTLVEDSHRFKRVLTQIEPASTFWIAEDYHQHYYKTHAVAYQQYRLGCGRDVRLRELWGSR
;
A
#
# COMPACT_ATOMS: atom_id res chain seq x y z
N MET A 1 -11.15 -35.06 -29.68
CA MET A 1 -11.12 -34.14 -28.52
C MET A 1 -10.07 -33.08 -28.79
N LYS A 2 -10.47 -31.84 -29.10
CA LYS A 2 -9.53 -30.71 -29.31
C LYS A 2 -9.29 -30.06 -27.94
N ALA A 3 -8.08 -30.15 -27.42
CA ALA A 3 -7.69 -29.45 -26.21
C ALA A 3 -7.64 -27.94 -26.51
N LEU A 4 -8.48 -27.15 -25.85
CA LEU A 4 -8.39 -25.70 -25.86
C LEU A 4 -7.19 -25.34 -24.96
N VAL A 5 -6.09 -24.91 -25.58
CA VAL A 5 -4.99 -24.26 -24.84
C VAL A 5 -5.40 -22.83 -24.62
N VAL A 6 -5.85 -22.54 -23.40
CA VAL A 6 -6.05 -21.16 -22.95
C VAL A 6 -4.66 -20.60 -22.64
N ALA A 7 -4.11 -19.84 -23.57
CA ALA A 7 -2.89 -19.08 -23.32
C ALA A 7 -3.25 -17.96 -22.34
N ALA A 8 -2.82 -18.08 -21.08
CA ALA A 8 -2.84 -16.97 -20.14
C ALA A 8 -1.90 -15.89 -20.70
N LEU A 9 -2.46 -14.79 -21.18
CA LEU A 9 -1.70 -13.59 -21.50
C LEU A 9 -1.12 -13.05 -20.19
N LEU A 10 0.18 -13.25 -20.00
CA LEU A 10 0.94 -12.56 -18.96
C LEU A 10 0.96 -11.07 -19.31
N VAL A 11 0.11 -10.30 -18.69
CA VAL A 11 0.15 -8.84 -18.80
C VAL A 11 1.37 -8.37 -18.02
N ALA A 12 2.37 -7.89 -18.74
CA ALA A 12 3.59 -7.35 -18.12
C ALA A 12 3.30 -6.02 -17.45
N THR A 13 3.63 -5.90 -16.17
CA THR A 13 3.55 -4.63 -15.44
C THR A 13 4.58 -3.63 -15.96
N VAL A 14 4.23 -2.35 -15.93
CA VAL A 14 5.09 -1.24 -16.36
C VAL A 14 5.50 -0.37 -15.17
N PRO A 15 6.70 0.24 -15.20
CA PRO A 15 7.09 1.17 -14.15
C PRO A 15 6.25 2.45 -14.20
N ALA A 16 5.89 2.99 -13.03
CA ALA A 16 5.24 4.29 -12.94
C ALA A 16 6.23 5.41 -13.32
N GLY A 17 5.77 6.36 -14.12
CA GLY A 17 6.53 7.58 -14.43
C GLY A 17 6.57 8.58 -13.29
N ASP A 18 7.26 9.71 -13.48
CA ASP A 18 7.30 10.81 -12.52
C ASP A 18 5.91 11.43 -12.31
N PRO A 19 5.63 12.02 -11.13
CA PRO A 19 4.40 12.76 -10.92
C PRO A 19 4.33 14.00 -11.83
N PRO A 20 3.13 14.51 -12.16
CA PRO A 20 2.96 15.74 -12.90
C PRO A 20 3.67 16.94 -12.22
N ALA A 21 4.03 17.95 -13.01
CA ALA A 21 4.68 19.15 -12.48
C ALA A 21 3.85 19.80 -11.36
N GLY A 22 4.50 20.15 -10.26
CA GLY A 22 3.85 20.72 -9.07
C GLY A 22 3.22 19.69 -8.13
N MET A 23 3.14 18.42 -8.53
CA MET A 23 2.66 17.34 -7.68
C MET A 23 3.84 16.60 -7.02
N ALA A 24 3.55 16.01 -5.86
CA ALA A 24 4.44 15.09 -5.18
C ALA A 24 3.89 13.66 -5.24
N SER A 25 4.75 12.68 -4.96
CA SER A 25 4.29 11.30 -4.80
C SER A 25 4.84 10.68 -3.52
N ALA A 26 4.05 9.76 -2.94
CA ALA A 26 4.41 8.95 -1.80
C ALA A 26 4.03 7.50 -2.06
N ILE A 27 4.78 6.54 -1.49
CA ILE A 27 4.52 5.11 -1.68
C ILE A 27 4.34 4.46 -0.32
N PHE A 28 3.24 3.70 -0.17
CA PHE A 28 2.87 3.03 1.07
C PHE A 28 2.48 1.58 0.82
N ALA A 29 3.02 0.68 1.62
CA ALA A 29 2.62 -0.72 1.72
C ALA A 29 1.98 -0.99 3.08
N GLY A 30 0.79 -1.57 3.11
CA GLY A 30 0.02 -1.77 4.36
C GLY A 30 -0.98 -2.93 4.24
N GLY A 31 -0.52 -4.09 3.74
CA GLY A 31 -1.35 -5.23 3.39
C GLY A 31 -1.96 -5.08 2.00
N CYS A 32 -3.14 -5.64 1.79
CA CYS A 32 -3.83 -5.59 0.50
C CYS A 32 -3.97 -4.14 -0.03
N PHE A 33 -3.44 -3.90 -1.22
CA PHE A 33 -3.45 -2.59 -1.86
C PHE A 33 -4.86 -2.06 -2.18
N TRP A 34 -5.88 -2.92 -2.36
CA TRP A 34 -7.27 -2.46 -2.51
C TRP A 34 -7.74 -1.63 -1.31
N SER A 35 -7.35 -2.06 -0.10
CA SER A 35 -7.68 -1.34 1.13
C SER A 35 -6.89 -0.06 1.30
N MET A 36 -5.62 -0.06 0.90
CA MET A 36 -4.78 1.13 0.97
C MET A 36 -5.19 2.16 -0.10
N GLU A 37 -5.54 1.72 -1.30
CA GLU A 37 -6.06 2.60 -2.36
C GLU A 37 -7.33 3.31 -1.89
N HIS A 38 -8.30 2.59 -1.30
CA HIS A 38 -9.51 3.16 -0.72
C HIS A 38 -9.21 4.26 0.31
N VAL A 39 -8.25 4.04 1.20
CA VAL A 39 -7.89 5.00 2.24
C VAL A 39 -7.35 6.31 1.69
N PHE A 40 -6.45 6.25 0.73
CA PHE A 40 -5.79 7.46 0.23
C PHE A 40 -6.61 8.20 -0.81
N ASP A 41 -7.43 7.49 -1.60
CA ASP A 41 -8.26 8.09 -2.65
C ASP A 41 -9.41 8.96 -2.08
N GLU A 42 -9.73 8.81 -0.79
CA GLU A 42 -10.71 9.63 -0.09
C GLU A 42 -10.13 10.92 0.52
N ILE A 43 -8.81 11.14 0.45
CA ILE A 43 -8.17 12.31 1.04
C ILE A 43 -8.29 13.50 0.08
N PRO A 44 -8.95 14.61 0.47
CA PRO A 44 -9.01 15.81 -0.36
C PRO A 44 -7.61 16.33 -0.69
N GLY A 45 -7.34 16.62 -1.97
CA GLY A 45 -6.04 17.05 -2.47
C GLY A 45 -5.13 15.90 -2.96
N VAL A 46 -5.52 14.65 -2.74
CA VAL A 46 -4.96 13.51 -3.47
C VAL A 46 -5.51 13.52 -4.89
N GLN A 47 -4.61 13.47 -5.88
CA GLN A 47 -4.99 13.50 -7.29
C GLN A 47 -5.22 12.11 -7.85
N SER A 48 -4.38 11.15 -7.49
CA SER A 48 -4.54 9.76 -7.89
C SER A 48 -3.85 8.81 -6.92
N VAL A 49 -4.41 7.61 -6.83
CA VAL A 49 -3.81 6.47 -6.13
C VAL A 49 -3.73 5.32 -7.12
N THR A 50 -2.58 4.69 -7.18
CA THR A 50 -2.31 3.59 -8.12
C THR A 50 -1.84 2.37 -7.34
N ALA A 51 -2.50 1.24 -7.48
CA ALA A 51 -2.09 -0.04 -6.93
C ALA A 51 -0.88 -0.59 -7.69
N GLY A 52 0.07 -1.21 -7.00
CA GLY A 52 1.27 -1.74 -7.64
C GLY A 52 2.19 -2.51 -6.71
N TYR A 53 3.40 -2.75 -7.19
CA TYR A 53 4.42 -3.57 -6.54
C TYR A 53 5.74 -2.82 -6.45
N THR A 54 6.42 -2.90 -5.30
CA THR A 54 7.73 -2.26 -5.11
C THR A 54 8.56 -3.00 -4.05
N GLY A 55 9.82 -2.61 -3.86
CA GLY A 55 10.73 -3.15 -2.84
C GLY A 55 11.40 -4.47 -3.22
N GLY A 56 10.97 -5.14 -4.28
CA GLY A 56 11.55 -6.40 -4.75
C GLY A 56 12.59 -6.23 -5.85
N LYS A 57 13.11 -7.37 -6.34
CA LYS A 57 14.18 -7.40 -7.36
C LYS A 57 13.71 -7.84 -8.74
N THR A 58 12.55 -8.47 -8.82
CA THR A 58 11.99 -8.96 -10.08
C THR A 58 11.53 -7.79 -10.94
N LYS A 59 12.01 -7.72 -12.18
CA LYS A 59 11.53 -6.72 -13.14
C LYS A 59 10.19 -7.15 -13.71
N SER A 60 9.29 -6.19 -13.89
CA SER A 60 7.94 -6.43 -14.43
C SER A 60 7.24 -7.63 -13.78
N PRO A 61 7.06 -7.61 -12.43
CA PRO A 61 6.46 -8.72 -11.72
C PRO A 61 4.99 -8.87 -12.13
N SER A 62 4.49 -10.11 -12.20
CA SER A 62 3.04 -10.34 -12.29
C SER A 62 2.44 -10.55 -10.92
N TYR A 63 1.12 -10.30 -10.80
CA TYR A 63 0.38 -10.54 -9.56
C TYR A 63 0.64 -11.92 -8.97
N GLN A 64 0.56 -12.97 -9.80
CA GLN A 64 0.74 -14.35 -9.37
C GLN A 64 2.11 -14.58 -8.70
N LEU A 65 3.18 -13.99 -9.26
CA LEU A 65 4.51 -14.14 -8.69
C LEU A 65 4.66 -13.34 -7.38
N VAL A 66 4.02 -12.18 -7.28
CA VAL A 66 4.02 -11.38 -6.04
C VAL A 66 3.22 -12.10 -4.96
N GLU A 67 2.01 -12.59 -5.29
CA GLU A 67 1.15 -13.35 -4.38
C GLU A 67 1.84 -14.60 -3.82
N MET A 68 2.63 -15.28 -4.64
CA MET A 68 3.47 -16.41 -4.21
C MET A 68 4.63 -16.01 -3.28
N GLY A 69 4.91 -14.72 -3.10
CA GLY A 69 5.98 -14.21 -2.24
C GLY A 69 7.40 -14.44 -2.78
N VAL A 70 7.56 -14.79 -4.06
CA VAL A 70 8.86 -15.18 -4.65
C VAL A 70 9.62 -14.01 -5.28
N THR A 71 9.00 -12.84 -5.43
CA THR A 71 9.60 -11.67 -6.09
C THR A 71 10.35 -10.74 -5.15
N GLY A 72 10.07 -10.82 -3.85
CA GLY A 72 10.51 -9.86 -2.83
C GLY A 72 9.73 -8.54 -2.83
N HIS A 73 8.88 -8.31 -3.84
CA HIS A 73 7.99 -7.15 -3.87
C HIS A 73 6.91 -7.23 -2.79
N VAL A 74 6.42 -6.06 -2.41
CA VAL A 74 5.21 -5.90 -1.60
C VAL A 74 4.11 -5.29 -2.45
N GLU A 75 2.85 -5.60 -2.10
CA GLU A 75 1.70 -4.82 -2.54
C GLU A 75 1.79 -3.43 -1.92
N ALA A 76 1.69 -2.42 -2.75
CA ALA A 76 1.81 -1.03 -2.35
C ALA A 76 0.89 -0.13 -3.18
N VAL A 77 0.68 1.07 -2.67
CA VAL A 77 0.02 2.14 -3.43
C VAL A 77 0.96 3.31 -3.62
N ARG A 78 0.93 3.90 -4.81
CA ARG A 78 1.55 5.18 -5.10
C ARG A 78 0.49 6.26 -5.08
N VAL A 79 0.65 7.22 -4.19
CA VAL A 79 -0.24 8.35 -3.99
C VAL A 79 0.39 9.58 -4.65
N VAL A 80 -0.29 10.18 -5.64
CA VAL A 80 0.08 11.48 -6.23
C VAL A 80 -0.81 12.55 -5.60
N TYR A 81 -0.22 13.60 -5.06
CA TYR A 81 -0.94 14.61 -4.29
C TYR A 81 -0.39 16.01 -4.52
N ASP A 82 -1.22 17.02 -4.28
CA ASP A 82 -0.82 18.41 -4.27
C ASP A 82 -0.23 18.79 -2.90
N PRO A 83 1.10 18.99 -2.78
CA PRO A 83 1.72 19.28 -1.48
C PRO A 83 1.31 20.63 -0.89
N ALA A 84 0.71 21.53 -1.68
CA ALA A 84 0.15 22.77 -1.19
C ALA A 84 -1.22 22.58 -0.50
N GLN A 85 -1.95 21.52 -0.85
CA GLN A 85 -3.24 21.19 -0.27
C GLN A 85 -3.15 20.10 0.80
N VAL A 86 -2.28 19.12 0.60
CA VAL A 86 -2.12 17.95 1.48
C VAL A 86 -0.65 17.84 1.91
N PRO A 87 -0.31 18.18 3.15
CA PRO A 87 1.00 17.87 3.69
C PRO A 87 1.26 16.37 3.73
N TYR A 88 2.51 15.94 3.49
CA TYR A 88 2.91 14.53 3.54
C TYR A 88 2.57 13.88 4.89
N GLU A 89 2.62 14.64 5.98
CA GLU A 89 2.26 14.21 7.33
C GLU A 89 0.78 13.79 7.45
N THR A 90 -0.11 14.37 6.63
CA THR A 90 -1.51 13.93 6.55
C THR A 90 -1.60 12.52 5.97
N LEU A 91 -0.80 12.22 4.93
CA LEU A 91 -0.73 10.87 4.35
C LEU A 91 -0.13 9.87 5.34
N LEU A 92 0.92 10.26 6.06
CA LEU A 92 1.51 9.43 7.12
C LEU A 92 0.50 9.12 8.24
N ASN A 93 -0.28 10.11 8.67
CA ASN A 93 -1.32 9.89 9.67
C ASN A 93 -2.42 8.94 9.15
N ALA A 94 -2.85 9.12 7.90
CA ALA A 94 -3.81 8.20 7.27
C ALA A 94 -3.24 6.77 7.17
N TYR A 95 -1.96 6.62 6.81
CA TYR A 95 -1.26 5.34 6.79
C TYR A 95 -1.31 4.65 8.16
N TRP A 96 -0.80 5.33 9.21
CA TRP A 96 -0.76 4.76 10.56
C TRP A 96 -2.14 4.32 11.04
N ARG A 97 -3.16 5.16 10.86
CA ARG A 97 -4.53 4.88 11.27
C ARG A 97 -5.21 3.74 10.51
N ASN A 98 -4.61 3.28 9.42
CA ASN A 98 -5.15 2.22 8.58
C ASN A 98 -4.26 0.99 8.49
N THR A 99 -3.23 0.89 9.35
CA THR A 99 -2.34 -0.28 9.46
C THR A 99 -2.24 -0.77 10.89
N ASP A 100 -1.86 -2.04 11.05
CA ASP A 100 -1.44 -2.60 12.34
C ASP A 100 0.08 -2.47 12.43
N PRO A 101 0.60 -1.53 13.24
CA PRO A 101 2.04 -1.34 13.36
C PRO A 101 2.73 -2.47 14.12
N THR A 102 1.98 -3.38 14.74
CA THR A 102 2.53 -4.51 15.51
C THR A 102 2.72 -5.78 14.68
N GLU A 103 2.22 -5.80 13.44
CA GLU A 103 2.36 -6.89 12.49
C GLU A 103 3.49 -6.59 11.49
N GLY A 104 4.47 -7.49 11.41
CA GLY A 104 5.63 -7.31 10.52
C GLY A 104 5.70 -8.32 9.36
N ALA A 105 4.92 -9.40 9.43
CA ALA A 105 4.92 -10.48 8.45
C ALA A 105 3.68 -10.49 7.54
N GLY A 106 2.83 -9.49 7.67
CA GLY A 106 1.57 -9.35 6.94
C GLY A 106 0.75 -8.22 7.51
N GLN A 107 -0.53 -8.16 7.17
CA GLN A 107 -1.49 -7.21 7.74
C GLN A 107 -2.88 -7.86 7.81
N PHE A 108 -3.47 -7.90 8.99
CA PHE A 108 -4.81 -8.42 9.24
C PHE A 108 -4.94 -9.90 8.81
N CYS A 109 -5.74 -10.21 7.78
CA CYS A 109 -5.88 -11.56 7.25
C CYS A 109 -4.89 -11.89 6.12
N ASP A 110 -4.13 -10.91 5.65
CA ASP A 110 -3.18 -11.08 4.55
C ASP A 110 -1.81 -11.46 5.12
N PHE A 111 -1.43 -12.73 4.96
CA PHE A 111 -0.17 -13.26 5.47
C PHE A 111 0.84 -13.44 4.35
N GLY A 112 2.08 -13.06 4.62
CA GLY A 112 3.20 -13.22 3.71
C GLY A 112 4.01 -11.95 3.53
N SER A 113 5.23 -12.12 3.05
CA SER A 113 6.19 -11.01 2.88
C SER A 113 5.70 -9.91 1.94
N GLN A 114 4.80 -10.23 1.02
CA GLN A 114 4.20 -9.29 0.07
C GLN A 114 3.20 -8.33 0.72
N TYR A 115 2.79 -8.58 1.97
CA TYR A 115 1.83 -7.76 2.71
C TYR A 115 2.43 -7.00 3.89
N ARG A 116 3.78 -6.94 3.97
CA ARG A 116 4.49 -6.21 5.05
C ARG A 116 4.13 -4.73 5.07
N PRO A 117 3.99 -4.10 6.26
CA PRO A 117 3.81 -2.65 6.37
C PRO A 117 5.14 -1.92 6.17
N ILE A 118 5.22 -1.10 5.13
CA ILE A 118 6.41 -0.30 4.79
C ILE A 118 6.00 1.09 4.32
N ILE A 119 6.70 2.12 4.81
CA ILE A 119 6.66 3.46 4.26
C ILE A 119 7.91 3.63 3.39
N PHE A 120 7.73 3.89 2.09
CA PHE A 120 8.84 4.12 1.17
C PHE A 120 9.06 5.62 1.00
N TYR A 121 10.27 6.10 1.28
CA TYR A 121 10.63 7.51 1.09
C TYR A 121 11.33 7.74 -0.24
N ALA A 122 10.96 8.81 -0.94
CA ALA A 122 11.55 9.20 -2.22
C ALA A 122 12.78 10.10 -2.06
N ASP A 123 12.86 10.83 -0.94
CA ASP A 123 13.90 11.78 -0.63
C ASP A 123 14.14 11.91 0.89
N GLU A 124 15.16 12.67 1.26
CA GLU A 124 15.52 12.86 2.66
C GLU A 124 14.43 13.61 3.46
N ALA A 125 13.68 14.50 2.84
CA ALA A 125 12.61 15.22 3.52
C ALA A 125 11.46 14.25 3.88
N GLN A 126 11.08 13.34 2.98
CA GLN A 126 10.13 12.28 3.29
C GLN A 126 10.68 11.30 4.34
N HIS A 127 11.96 10.96 4.27
CA HIS A 127 12.62 10.08 5.25
C HIS A 127 12.49 10.65 6.66
N GLN A 128 12.92 11.89 6.87
CA GLN A 128 12.85 12.56 8.19
C GLN A 128 11.42 12.65 8.73
N LYS A 129 10.44 12.95 7.87
CA LYS A 129 9.02 13.01 8.27
C LYS A 129 8.46 11.62 8.60
N ALA A 130 8.83 10.58 7.83
CA ALA A 130 8.44 9.21 8.10
C ALA A 130 9.01 8.72 9.43
N ASP A 131 10.30 8.95 9.70
CA ASP A 131 10.95 8.60 10.96
C ASP A 131 10.32 9.35 12.14
N ALA A 132 10.10 10.66 12.01
CA ALA A 132 9.43 11.44 13.03
C ALA A 132 8.02 10.91 13.32
N SER A 133 7.26 10.53 12.28
CA SER A 133 5.93 9.96 12.45
C SER A 133 5.96 8.61 13.17
N LYS A 134 6.95 7.75 12.88
CA LYS A 134 7.16 6.48 13.55
C LYS A 134 7.51 6.69 15.02
N THR A 135 8.42 7.61 15.31
CA THR A 135 8.78 8.00 16.69
C THR A 135 7.55 8.44 17.48
N LEU A 136 6.66 9.27 16.90
CA LEU A 136 5.41 9.65 17.57
C LEU A 136 4.51 8.46 17.91
N VAL A 137 4.45 7.44 17.03
CA VAL A 137 3.69 6.21 17.29
C VAL A 137 4.34 5.40 18.42
N GLU A 138 5.67 5.29 18.44
CA GLU A 138 6.44 4.59 19.48
C GLU A 138 6.31 5.29 20.83
N ASP A 139 6.48 6.61 20.87
CA ASP A 139 6.38 7.45 22.08
C ASP A 139 4.95 7.52 22.65
N SER A 140 3.95 7.20 21.86
CA SER A 140 2.59 7.08 22.38
C SER A 140 2.42 5.96 23.41
N HIS A 141 3.41 5.05 23.48
CA HIS A 141 3.41 3.84 24.33
C HIS A 141 2.14 2.97 24.17
N ARG A 142 1.41 3.19 23.08
CA ARG A 142 0.20 2.41 22.75
C ARG A 142 0.53 0.99 22.34
N PHE A 143 1.68 0.82 21.70
CA PHE A 143 2.14 -0.44 21.14
C PHE A 143 3.43 -0.88 21.84
N LYS A 144 3.52 -2.17 22.13
CA LYS A 144 4.74 -2.75 22.72
C LYS A 144 5.93 -2.71 21.75
N ARG A 145 5.65 -2.79 20.44
CA ARG A 145 6.66 -2.73 19.36
C ARG A 145 5.99 -2.16 18.11
N VAL A 146 6.71 -1.36 17.35
CA VAL A 146 6.34 -0.87 16.02
C VAL A 146 7.22 -1.57 14.98
N LEU A 147 6.61 -2.42 14.16
CA LEU A 147 7.29 -3.28 13.19
C LEU A 147 7.25 -2.73 11.76
N THR A 148 6.49 -1.64 11.54
CA THR A 148 6.49 -0.93 10.25
C THR A 148 7.91 -0.50 9.89
N GLN A 149 8.32 -0.84 8.66
CA GLN A 149 9.62 -0.48 8.11
C GLN A 149 9.56 0.88 7.40
N ILE A 150 10.70 1.58 7.35
CA ILE A 150 10.89 2.79 6.54
C ILE A 150 12.05 2.50 5.61
N GLU A 151 11.80 2.49 4.30
CA GLU A 151 12.77 2.05 3.30
C GLU A 151 12.87 3.06 2.15
N PRO A 152 14.02 3.18 1.46
CA PRO A 152 14.12 3.99 0.26
C PRO A 152 13.20 3.46 -0.84
N ALA A 153 12.55 4.36 -1.55
CA ALA A 153 11.73 4.00 -2.71
C ALA A 153 12.60 3.37 -3.81
N SER A 154 12.05 2.36 -4.45
CA SER A 154 12.62 1.73 -5.64
C SER A 154 11.60 1.79 -6.78
N THR A 155 11.88 1.13 -7.91
CA THR A 155 10.93 1.09 -9.04
C THR A 155 9.57 0.62 -8.56
N PHE A 156 8.55 1.44 -8.80
CA PHE A 156 7.15 1.09 -8.57
C PHE A 156 6.57 0.54 -9.87
N TRP A 157 6.12 -0.71 -9.84
CA TRP A 157 5.49 -1.41 -10.95
C TRP A 157 3.98 -1.31 -10.81
N ILE A 158 3.31 -0.74 -11.81
CA ILE A 158 1.85 -0.60 -11.78
C ILE A 158 1.24 -2.01 -11.87
N ALA A 159 0.33 -2.33 -10.95
CA ALA A 159 -0.40 -3.59 -10.99
C ALA A 159 -1.39 -3.63 -12.16
N GLU A 160 -1.83 -4.82 -12.50
CA GLU A 160 -2.74 -5.08 -13.61
C GLU A 160 -4.05 -4.28 -13.46
N ASP A 161 -4.64 -3.88 -14.58
CA ASP A 161 -5.81 -2.96 -14.62
C ASP A 161 -6.98 -3.43 -13.75
N TYR A 162 -7.21 -4.74 -13.64
CA TYR A 162 -8.29 -5.29 -12.82
C TYR A 162 -8.10 -5.08 -11.31
N HIS A 163 -6.91 -4.68 -10.85
CA HIS A 163 -6.64 -4.30 -9.47
C HIS A 163 -6.89 -2.82 -9.19
N GLN A 164 -6.85 -1.97 -10.23
CA GLN A 164 -7.01 -0.53 -10.05
C GLN A 164 -8.43 -0.18 -9.62
N HIS A 165 -8.56 0.63 -8.57
CA HIS A 165 -9.85 1.04 -7.99
C HIS A 165 -10.82 -0.12 -7.72
N TYR A 166 -10.25 -1.29 -7.34
CA TYR A 166 -11.05 -2.50 -7.09
C TYR A 166 -12.17 -2.27 -6.07
N TYR A 167 -11.91 -1.47 -5.05
CA TYR A 167 -12.90 -1.13 -4.03
C TYR A 167 -14.12 -0.36 -4.60
N LYS A 168 -14.00 0.31 -5.76
CA LYS A 168 -15.10 0.97 -6.48
C LYS A 168 -15.73 0.03 -7.51
N THR A 169 -14.90 -0.60 -8.34
CA THR A 169 -15.34 -1.42 -9.46
C THR A 169 -15.96 -2.75 -9.03
N HIS A 170 -15.53 -3.28 -7.87
CA HIS A 170 -15.99 -4.54 -7.28
C HIS A 170 -16.43 -4.34 -5.83
N ALA A 171 -17.21 -3.29 -5.55
CA ALA A 171 -17.53 -2.83 -4.20
C ALA A 171 -18.10 -3.93 -3.28
N VAL A 172 -18.96 -4.81 -3.78
CA VAL A 172 -19.56 -5.90 -2.99
C VAL A 172 -18.48 -6.91 -2.59
N ALA A 173 -17.67 -7.35 -3.54
CA ALA A 173 -16.59 -8.32 -3.26
C ALA A 173 -15.54 -7.72 -2.31
N TYR A 174 -15.18 -6.45 -2.51
CA TYR A 174 -14.28 -5.75 -1.62
C TYR A 174 -14.82 -5.64 -0.19
N GLN A 175 -16.11 -5.29 -0.02
CA GLN A 175 -16.72 -5.21 1.30
C GLN A 175 -16.76 -6.58 2.00
N GLN A 176 -17.07 -7.65 1.29
CA GLN A 176 -17.05 -9.01 1.83
C GLN A 176 -15.64 -9.40 2.29
N TYR A 177 -14.62 -9.11 1.46
CA TYR A 177 -13.22 -9.31 1.82
C TYR A 177 -12.86 -8.49 3.08
N ARG A 178 -13.12 -7.19 3.10
CA ARG A 178 -12.76 -6.29 4.21
C ARG A 178 -13.41 -6.69 5.53
N LEU A 179 -14.70 -7.09 5.50
CA LEU A 179 -15.43 -7.58 6.67
C LEU A 179 -14.88 -8.94 7.13
N GLY A 180 -14.70 -9.90 6.22
CA GLY A 180 -14.15 -11.22 6.53
C GLY A 180 -12.73 -11.17 7.07
N CYS A 181 -11.94 -10.22 6.61
CA CYS A 181 -10.58 -9.94 7.09
C CYS A 181 -10.53 -9.36 8.51
N GLY A 182 -11.64 -8.81 9.02
CA GLY A 182 -11.67 -8.20 10.34
C GLY A 182 -10.87 -6.90 10.48
N ARG A 183 -10.42 -6.31 9.35
CA ARG A 183 -9.55 -5.12 9.34
C ARG A 183 -10.11 -3.98 10.18
N ASP A 184 -11.38 -3.63 10.00
CA ASP A 184 -12.00 -2.50 10.72
C ASP A 184 -12.17 -2.76 12.21
N VAL A 185 -12.38 -4.01 12.61
CA VAL A 185 -12.43 -4.40 14.03
C VAL A 185 -11.06 -4.20 14.65
N ARG A 186 -10.02 -4.75 13.99
CA ARG A 186 -8.65 -4.64 14.48
C ARG A 186 -8.17 -3.17 14.53
N LEU A 187 -8.48 -2.34 13.53
CA LEU A 187 -8.14 -0.92 13.54
C LEU A 187 -8.81 -0.16 14.70
N ARG A 188 -10.05 -0.49 15.06
CA ARG A 188 -10.71 0.10 16.24
C ARG A 188 -10.02 -0.30 17.54
N GLU A 189 -9.59 -1.54 17.67
CA GLU A 189 -8.84 -2.01 18.85
C GLU A 189 -7.51 -1.26 18.98
N LEU A 190 -6.79 -1.08 17.88
CA LEU A 190 -5.48 -0.45 17.87
C LEU A 190 -5.54 1.07 18.08
N TRP A 191 -6.48 1.74 17.41
CA TRP A 191 -6.50 3.19 17.29
C TRP A 191 -7.69 3.89 17.99
N GLY A 192 -8.67 3.12 18.43
CA GLY A 192 -9.94 3.63 18.96
C GLY A 192 -10.98 3.89 17.87
N SER A 193 -12.19 4.29 18.25
CA SER A 193 -13.21 4.74 17.29
C SER A 193 -12.76 6.00 16.59
N ARG A 194 -12.98 6.07 15.28
CA ARG A 194 -12.77 7.26 14.45
C ARG A 194 -13.79 8.33 14.74
#